data_a3e6a81586070dccd86ac66154a5e805
#
_entry.id   a3e6a81586070dccd86ac66154a5e805
#
_cell.length_a   1.000
_cell.length_b   1.000
_cell.length_c   1.000
_cell.angle_alpha   90.00
_cell.angle_beta   90.00
_cell.angle_gamma   90.00
#
_symmetry.space_group_name_H-M   'P 1'
#
loop_
_entity.id
_entity.type
_entity.pdbx_description
1 polymer ?
#
loop_
_entity_poly.entity_id
_entity_poly.type
_entity_poly.pdbx_seq_one_letter_code
_entity_poly.pdbx_strand_id
1 'polypeptide(L)'
;MYFSEPETEDRRAVQGSTEFIASVIGKATGGALYRIERSAPYPSSHEALTAEAKEERDRGARPAIQGPGDLSEVDTVFLGCPIWWYDMPMPVYSFLEAYDLSGKTIIPFVTHGGSGLTGTADRIAAAEPGARVAGPAYEVYRTDVPEAEDSVLRWLGRLGF
;
A
#
# COMPACT_ATOMS: atom_id res chain seq x y z
N MET A 1 -2.66 4.15 -5.61
CA MET A 1 -1.25 3.74 -5.40
C MET A 1 -1.20 2.52 -4.51
N TYR A 2 -0.36 1.56 -4.79
CA TYR A 2 -0.19 0.42 -3.91
C TYR A 2 1.21 -0.19 -4.02
N PHE A 3 1.70 -0.74 -2.91
CA PHE A 3 2.84 -1.63 -2.87
C PHE A 3 2.32 -3.05 -2.59
N SER A 4 2.77 -4.03 -3.34
CA SER A 4 2.39 -5.44 -3.18
C SER A 4 3.50 -6.33 -3.68
N GLU A 5 3.81 -7.37 -2.92
CA GLU A 5 4.66 -8.46 -3.36
C GLU A 5 3.83 -9.75 -3.39
N PRO A 6 4.00 -10.61 -4.39
CA PRO A 6 3.33 -11.90 -4.43
C PRO A 6 3.76 -12.76 -3.23
N GLU A 7 2.82 -13.52 -2.70
CA GLU A 7 3.07 -14.39 -1.53
C GLU A 7 3.72 -15.73 -1.90
N THR A 8 3.98 -15.97 -3.18
CA THR A 8 4.56 -17.22 -3.69
C THR A 8 5.84 -16.99 -4.46
N GLU A 9 6.68 -18.03 -4.57
CA GLU A 9 7.91 -18.00 -5.36
C GLU A 9 7.65 -17.78 -6.87
N ASP A 10 6.49 -18.19 -7.37
CA ASP A 10 6.05 -17.92 -8.75
C ASP A 10 5.34 -16.56 -8.86
N ARG A 11 6.14 -15.51 -8.81
CA ARG A 11 5.68 -14.11 -8.87
C ARG A 11 4.96 -13.71 -10.15
N ARG A 12 4.99 -14.53 -11.19
CA ARG A 12 4.39 -14.20 -12.49
C ARG A 12 2.93 -14.61 -12.59
N ALA A 13 2.48 -15.51 -11.73
CA ALA A 13 1.16 -16.14 -11.83
C ALA A 13 0.18 -15.71 -10.73
N VAL A 14 0.63 -15.01 -9.69
CA VAL A 14 -0.20 -14.74 -8.51
C VAL A 14 -0.29 -13.24 -8.25
N GLN A 15 -1.50 -12.72 -8.26
CA GLN A 15 -1.81 -11.38 -7.82
C GLN A 15 -1.58 -11.27 -6.30
N GLY A 16 -0.78 -10.30 -5.86
CA GLY A 16 -0.56 -10.07 -4.44
C GLY A 16 -1.83 -9.56 -3.72
N SER A 17 -1.92 -9.84 -2.44
CA SER A 17 -3.09 -9.48 -1.62
C SER A 17 -3.46 -7.99 -1.72
N THR A 18 -2.50 -7.11 -1.57
CA THR A 18 -2.74 -5.65 -1.66
C THR A 18 -3.13 -5.23 -3.07
N GLU A 19 -2.56 -5.86 -4.10
CA GLU A 19 -2.91 -5.61 -5.50
C GLU A 19 -4.36 -5.99 -5.81
N PHE A 20 -4.85 -7.11 -5.24
CA PHE A 20 -6.26 -7.50 -5.39
C PHE A 20 -7.18 -6.40 -4.86
N ILE A 21 -6.97 -5.93 -3.63
CA ILE A 21 -7.76 -4.85 -3.03
C ILE A 21 -7.67 -3.57 -3.87
N ALA A 22 -6.46 -3.19 -4.32
CA ALA A 22 -6.26 -2.03 -5.21
C ALA A 22 -7.08 -2.16 -6.50
N SER A 23 -7.14 -3.37 -7.08
CA SER A 23 -7.91 -3.64 -8.30
C SER A 23 -9.41 -3.45 -8.09
N VAL A 24 -9.94 -3.89 -6.95
CA VAL A 24 -11.37 -3.68 -6.58
C VAL A 24 -11.65 -2.18 -6.44
N ILE A 25 -10.79 -1.46 -5.71
CA ILE A 25 -10.92 0.00 -5.55
C ILE A 25 -10.90 0.70 -6.92
N GLY A 26 -9.92 0.39 -7.75
CA GLY A 26 -9.77 0.99 -9.08
C GLY A 26 -10.99 0.77 -9.98
N LYS A 27 -11.55 -0.46 -9.98
CA LYS A 27 -12.77 -0.78 -10.73
C LYS A 27 -13.99 -0.01 -10.22
N ALA A 28 -14.15 0.09 -8.91
CA ALA A 28 -15.29 0.76 -8.29
C ALA A 28 -15.26 2.28 -8.46
N THR A 29 -14.08 2.89 -8.38
CA THR A 29 -13.92 4.36 -8.43
C THR A 29 -13.58 4.89 -9.81
N GLY A 30 -13.22 4.04 -10.76
CA GLY A 30 -12.65 4.45 -12.07
C GLY A 30 -11.23 5.02 -11.95
N GLY A 31 -10.60 4.91 -10.80
CA GLY A 31 -9.26 5.45 -10.54
C GLY A 31 -8.15 4.65 -11.22
N ALA A 32 -7.10 5.34 -11.63
CA ALA A 32 -5.92 4.72 -12.20
C ALA A 32 -5.14 3.91 -11.15
N LEU A 33 -4.61 2.76 -11.55
CA LEU A 33 -3.79 1.89 -10.71
C LEU A 33 -2.31 2.14 -10.99
N TYR A 34 -1.57 2.40 -9.91
CA TYR A 34 -0.11 2.55 -9.97
C TYR A 34 0.53 1.69 -8.89
N ARG A 35 1.42 0.82 -9.28
CA ARG A 35 2.23 0.03 -8.37
C ARG A 35 3.48 0.80 -7.97
N ILE A 36 3.80 0.79 -6.69
CA ILE A 36 5.08 1.24 -6.16
C ILE A 36 6.03 0.04 -6.24
N GLU A 37 7.05 0.12 -7.07
CA GLU A 37 7.99 -0.97 -7.29
C GLU A 37 9.39 -0.57 -6.86
N ARG A 38 10.11 -1.47 -6.17
CA ARG A 38 11.55 -1.27 -5.97
C ARG A 38 12.27 -1.36 -7.30
N SER A 39 13.23 -0.47 -7.51
CA SER A 39 14.13 -0.54 -8.69
C SER A 39 14.99 -1.81 -8.68
N ALA A 40 15.36 -2.30 -7.50
CA ALA A 40 15.95 -3.62 -7.29
C ALA A 40 14.90 -4.53 -6.63
N PRO A 41 14.40 -5.57 -7.31
CA PRO A 41 13.35 -6.43 -6.74
C PRO A 41 13.84 -7.16 -5.48
N TYR A 42 12.91 -7.46 -4.58
CA TYR A 42 13.20 -8.31 -3.43
C TYR A 42 13.57 -9.74 -3.87
N PRO A 43 14.33 -10.47 -3.04
CA PRO A 43 14.58 -11.89 -3.26
C PRO A 43 13.29 -12.69 -3.48
N SER A 44 13.35 -13.76 -4.26
CA SER A 44 12.19 -14.61 -4.52
C SER A 44 11.82 -15.50 -3.33
N SER A 45 12.80 -15.90 -2.50
CA SER A 45 12.49 -16.71 -1.33
C SER A 45 11.87 -15.87 -0.23
N HIS A 46 10.84 -16.40 0.40
CA HIS A 46 10.13 -15.73 1.50
C HIS A 46 11.06 -15.40 2.68
N GLU A 47 11.96 -16.32 3.03
CA GLU A 47 12.92 -16.13 4.11
C GLU A 47 13.86 -14.94 3.82
N ALA A 48 14.46 -14.90 2.63
CA ALA A 48 15.38 -13.83 2.27
C ALA A 48 14.66 -12.48 2.14
N LEU A 49 13.43 -12.46 1.57
CA LEU A 49 12.61 -11.26 1.50
C LEU A 49 12.29 -10.71 2.90
N THR A 50 11.85 -11.58 3.81
CA THR A 50 11.48 -11.15 5.16
C THR A 50 12.69 -10.65 5.96
N ALA A 51 13.86 -11.27 5.77
CA ALA A 51 15.10 -10.82 6.40
C ALA A 51 15.53 -9.44 5.86
N GLU A 52 15.55 -9.25 4.53
CA GLU A 52 15.89 -7.98 3.91
C GLU A 52 14.91 -6.86 4.30
N ALA A 53 13.61 -7.14 4.27
CA ALA A 53 12.58 -6.19 4.68
C ALA A 53 12.73 -5.76 6.16
N LYS A 54 13.13 -6.71 7.03
CA LYS A 54 13.42 -6.40 8.43
C LYS A 54 14.64 -5.48 8.57
N GLU A 55 15.70 -5.78 7.84
CA GLU A 55 16.91 -4.97 7.84
C GLU A 55 16.66 -3.56 7.29
N GLU A 56 15.88 -3.43 6.22
CA GLU A 56 15.46 -2.13 5.69
C GLU A 56 14.70 -1.31 6.74
N ARG A 57 13.72 -1.92 7.41
CA ARG A 57 12.95 -1.26 8.47
C ARG A 57 13.85 -0.82 9.62
N ASP A 58 14.71 -1.71 10.11
CA ASP A 58 15.57 -1.46 11.28
C ASP A 58 16.57 -0.33 11.03
N ARG A 59 16.95 -0.12 9.77
CA ARG A 59 17.83 0.99 9.33
C ARG A 59 17.08 2.23 8.85
N GLY A 60 15.75 2.18 8.78
CA GLY A 60 14.96 3.25 8.17
C GLY A 60 15.32 3.48 6.70
N ALA A 61 15.61 2.42 5.96
CA ALA A 61 16.06 2.52 4.56
C ALA A 61 15.02 3.18 3.66
N ARG A 62 15.50 3.82 2.60
CA ARG A 62 14.67 4.38 1.53
C ARG A 62 15.12 3.79 0.19
N PRO A 63 14.68 2.55 -0.12
CA PRO A 63 15.06 1.90 -1.36
C PRO A 63 14.58 2.72 -2.56
N ALA A 64 15.39 2.76 -3.62
CA ALA A 64 14.99 3.39 -4.87
C ALA A 64 13.75 2.68 -5.45
N ILE A 65 12.79 3.47 -5.90
CA ILE A 65 11.52 2.99 -6.43
C ILE A 65 11.27 3.47 -7.85
N GLN A 66 10.43 2.73 -8.56
CA GLN A 66 9.70 3.18 -9.72
C GLN A 66 8.26 3.45 -9.24
N GLY A 67 7.74 4.60 -9.56
CA GLY A 67 6.41 5.01 -9.12
C GLY A 67 5.61 5.63 -10.25
N PRO A 68 4.44 6.18 -9.95
CA PRO A 68 3.66 6.92 -10.92
C PRO A 68 4.45 8.13 -11.41
N GLY A 69 4.10 8.61 -12.59
CA GLY A 69 4.62 9.87 -13.09
C GLY A 69 4.08 11.08 -12.31
N ASP A 70 3.68 12.11 -13.01
CA ASP A 70 3.11 13.32 -12.43
C ASP A 70 1.77 13.04 -11.72
N LEU A 71 1.64 13.52 -10.48
CA LEU A 71 0.43 13.44 -9.66
C LEU A 71 -0.28 14.79 -9.50
N SER A 72 0.09 15.82 -10.24
CA SER A 72 -0.48 17.17 -10.11
C SER A 72 -2.01 17.20 -10.21
N GLU A 73 -2.58 16.42 -11.13
CA GLU A 73 -4.02 16.33 -11.38
C GLU A 73 -4.76 15.31 -10.48
N VAL A 74 -4.08 14.75 -9.49
CA VAL A 74 -4.67 13.75 -8.57
C VAL A 74 -5.08 14.41 -7.28
N ASP A 75 -6.37 14.40 -6.95
CA ASP A 75 -6.90 14.95 -5.70
C ASP A 75 -6.95 13.92 -4.57
N THR A 76 -7.22 12.65 -4.92
CA THR A 76 -7.38 11.56 -3.96
C THR A 76 -6.48 10.38 -4.29
N VAL A 77 -5.71 9.94 -3.31
CA VAL A 77 -4.80 8.79 -3.38
C VAL A 77 -5.27 7.70 -2.41
N PHE A 78 -5.79 6.60 -2.92
CA PHE A 78 -5.89 5.38 -2.14
C PHE A 78 -4.50 4.78 -2.03
N LEU A 79 -3.92 4.77 -0.83
CA LEU A 79 -2.56 4.27 -0.60
C LEU A 79 -2.60 2.93 0.12
N GLY A 80 -2.18 1.89 -0.58
CA GLY A 80 -2.23 0.51 -0.10
C GLY A 80 -0.87 -0.14 0.10
N CYS A 81 -0.74 -0.93 1.17
CA CYS A 81 0.44 -1.75 1.41
C CYS A 81 0.14 -2.97 2.30
N PRO A 82 0.95 -4.01 2.25
CA PRO A 82 0.95 -5.02 3.30
C PRO A 82 1.58 -4.45 4.58
N ILE A 83 1.26 -5.03 5.73
CA ILE A 83 1.99 -4.73 6.97
C ILE A 83 3.12 -5.74 7.12
N TRP A 84 4.34 -5.24 7.12
CA TRP A 84 5.57 -6.01 7.31
C TRP A 84 6.26 -5.60 8.60
N TRP A 85 6.50 -6.56 9.48
CA TRP A 85 7.16 -6.29 10.76
C TRP A 85 6.50 -5.17 11.58
N TYR A 86 5.15 -5.12 11.58
CA TYR A 86 4.33 -4.12 12.26
C TYR A 86 4.49 -2.68 11.71
N ASP A 87 4.92 -2.55 10.46
CA ASP A 87 5.09 -1.25 9.80
C ASP A 87 4.72 -1.33 8.32
N MET A 88 4.67 -0.18 7.65
CA MET A 88 4.64 -0.13 6.19
C MET A 88 5.98 -0.58 5.62
N PRO A 89 6.03 -1.28 4.48
CA PRO A 89 7.27 -1.56 3.77
C PRO A 89 8.03 -0.28 3.41
N MET A 90 9.35 -0.32 3.46
CA MET A 90 10.20 0.86 3.21
C MET A 90 10.02 1.51 1.84
N PRO A 91 9.68 0.80 0.74
CA PRO A 91 9.32 1.44 -0.52
C PRO A 91 8.12 2.40 -0.44
N VAL A 92 7.19 2.18 0.50
CA VAL A 92 6.06 3.11 0.73
C VAL A 92 6.54 4.43 1.31
N TYR A 93 7.50 4.39 2.23
CA TYR A 93 8.15 5.61 2.75
C TYR A 93 8.96 6.32 1.65
N SER A 94 9.66 5.56 0.80
CA SER A 94 10.32 6.15 -0.37
C SER A 94 9.35 6.88 -1.29
N PHE A 95 8.14 6.33 -1.49
CA PHE A 95 7.09 6.98 -2.28
C PHE A 95 6.61 8.27 -1.60
N LEU A 96 6.28 8.23 -0.30
CA LEU A 96 5.84 9.40 0.44
C LEU A 96 6.88 10.54 0.45
N GLU A 97 8.16 10.21 0.46
CA GLU A 97 9.24 11.21 0.42
C GLU A 97 9.56 11.72 -0.99
N ALA A 98 9.24 10.95 -2.03
CA ALA A 98 9.56 11.30 -3.41
C ALA A 98 8.47 12.15 -4.12
N TYR A 99 7.23 12.11 -3.62
CA TYR A 99 6.08 12.75 -4.25
C TYR A 99 5.44 13.78 -3.32
N ASP A 100 5.23 14.99 -3.80
CA ASP A 100 4.49 16.01 -3.08
C ASP A 100 2.99 15.71 -3.12
N LEU A 101 2.45 15.29 -1.98
CA LEU A 101 1.04 15.00 -1.80
C LEU A 101 0.29 16.14 -1.07
N SER A 102 0.90 17.32 -0.94
CA SER A 102 0.29 18.49 -0.30
C SER A 102 -1.04 18.86 -0.95
N GLY A 103 -2.04 19.13 -0.14
CA GLY A 103 -3.40 19.46 -0.58
C GLY A 103 -4.24 18.26 -1.03
N LYS A 104 -3.65 17.08 -1.18
CA LYS A 104 -4.35 15.86 -1.60
C LYS A 104 -4.97 15.13 -0.42
N THR A 105 -5.95 14.30 -0.70
CA THR A 105 -6.54 13.38 0.28
C THR A 105 -5.90 12.00 0.13
N ILE A 106 -5.35 11.45 1.21
CA ILE A 106 -4.82 10.09 1.25
C ILE A 106 -5.78 9.20 2.04
N ILE A 107 -6.20 8.10 1.45
CA ILE A 107 -7.10 7.11 2.06
C ILE A 107 -6.33 5.79 2.16
N PRO A 108 -5.89 5.40 3.37
CA PRO A 108 -5.08 4.19 3.55
C PRO A 108 -5.90 2.91 3.46
N PHE A 109 -5.30 1.86 2.90
CA PHE A 109 -5.77 0.48 3.04
C PHE A 109 -4.60 -0.48 3.22
N VAL A 110 -4.79 -1.51 4.03
CA VAL A 110 -3.72 -2.47 4.33
C VAL A 110 -4.19 -3.92 4.25
N THR A 111 -3.26 -4.79 3.90
CA THR A 111 -3.40 -6.24 4.07
C THR A 111 -2.40 -6.71 5.13
N HIS A 112 -2.78 -7.67 5.96
CA HIS A 112 -1.93 -8.09 7.06
C HIS A 112 -2.10 -9.56 7.43
N GLY A 113 -1.15 -10.10 8.18
CA GLY A 113 -1.19 -11.47 8.71
C GLY A 113 -1.61 -11.55 10.19
N GLY A 114 -2.41 -10.56 10.68
CA GLY A 114 -2.89 -10.50 12.06
C GLY A 114 -2.44 -9.28 12.86
N SER A 115 -1.61 -8.41 12.27
CA SER A 115 -1.10 -7.19 12.95
C SER A 115 -2.10 -6.03 12.95
N GLY A 116 -3.12 -6.04 12.09
CA GLY A 116 -4.02 -4.90 11.90
C GLY A 116 -3.32 -3.70 11.26
N LEU A 117 -3.91 -2.52 11.44
CA LEU A 117 -3.45 -1.25 10.86
C LEU A 117 -2.10 -0.73 11.38
N THR A 118 -1.67 -1.14 12.57
CA THR A 118 -0.38 -0.75 13.19
C THR A 118 -0.07 0.76 13.18
N GLY A 119 -1.09 1.61 13.19
CA GLY A 119 -0.91 3.07 13.15
C GLY A 119 -0.51 3.62 11.78
N THR A 120 -0.80 2.90 10.70
CA THR A 120 -0.46 3.31 9.31
C THR A 120 -0.95 4.71 8.97
N ALA A 121 -2.18 5.08 9.34
CA ALA A 121 -2.73 6.41 9.06
C ALA A 121 -1.92 7.52 9.74
N ASP A 122 -1.52 7.33 11.00
CA ASP A 122 -0.72 8.30 11.75
C ASP A 122 0.70 8.43 11.15
N ARG A 123 1.29 7.32 10.70
CA ARG A 123 2.60 7.32 10.05
C ARG A 123 2.56 8.06 8.72
N ILE A 124 1.50 7.86 7.91
CA ILE A 124 1.30 8.59 6.66
C ILE A 124 1.10 10.08 6.95
N ALA A 125 0.29 10.45 7.94
CA ALA A 125 0.08 11.84 8.32
C ALA A 125 1.38 12.52 8.81
N ALA A 126 2.23 11.78 9.50
CA ALA A 126 3.53 12.29 9.94
C ALA A 126 4.52 12.48 8.78
N ALA A 127 4.48 11.59 7.77
CA ALA A 127 5.32 11.69 6.58
C ALA A 127 4.84 12.78 5.60
N GLU A 128 3.53 13.03 5.56
CA GLU A 128 2.86 13.95 4.63
C GLU A 128 2.01 14.99 5.38
N PRO A 129 2.63 15.91 6.12
CA PRO A 129 1.89 16.89 6.93
C PRO A 129 1.07 17.88 6.09
N GLY A 130 1.38 18.01 4.80
CA GLY A 130 0.62 18.84 3.84
C GLY A 130 -0.60 18.15 3.24
N ALA A 131 -0.74 16.83 3.40
CA ALA A 131 -1.86 16.06 2.91
C ALA A 131 -2.92 15.84 3.99
N ARG A 132 -4.14 15.53 3.57
CA ARG A 132 -5.23 15.14 4.47
C ARG A 132 -5.36 13.61 4.47
N VAL A 133 -4.98 12.94 5.54
CA VAL A 133 -5.29 11.52 5.71
C VAL A 133 -6.76 11.40 6.13
N ALA A 134 -7.59 10.72 5.36
CA ALA A 134 -9.04 10.72 5.48
C ALA A 134 -9.65 9.33 5.63
N GLY A 135 -10.85 9.32 6.23
CA GLY A 135 -11.71 8.15 6.38
C GLY A 135 -11.27 7.18 7.48
N PRO A 136 -12.05 6.16 7.75
CA PRO A 136 -11.50 4.96 8.36
C PRO A 136 -10.62 4.26 7.33
N ALA A 137 -9.37 3.93 7.69
CA ALA A 137 -8.54 3.08 6.87
C ALA A 137 -9.21 1.70 6.69
N TYR A 138 -9.05 1.08 5.52
CA TYR A 138 -9.49 -0.29 5.31
C TYR A 138 -8.38 -1.26 5.72
N GLU A 139 -8.75 -2.33 6.39
CA GLU A 139 -7.85 -3.44 6.68
C GLU A 139 -8.49 -4.79 6.36
N VAL A 140 -7.68 -5.73 5.93
CA VAL A 140 -8.12 -7.09 5.68
C VAL A 140 -7.03 -8.10 6.01
N TYR A 141 -7.41 -9.18 6.69
CA TYR A 141 -6.51 -10.30 6.93
C TYR A 141 -6.24 -11.03 5.60
N ARG A 142 -4.98 -11.40 5.35
CA ARG A 142 -4.55 -11.92 4.04
C ARG A 142 -5.34 -13.14 3.54
N THR A 143 -5.83 -13.99 4.44
CA THR A 143 -6.64 -15.15 4.04
C THR A 143 -8.05 -14.80 3.59
N ASP A 144 -8.55 -13.61 3.98
CA ASP A 144 -9.89 -13.14 3.68
C ASP A 144 -9.93 -12.28 2.41
N VAL A 145 -8.75 -11.97 1.85
CA VAL A 145 -8.62 -11.15 0.64
C VAL A 145 -9.42 -11.68 -0.55
N PRO A 146 -9.44 -13.00 -0.85
CA PRO A 146 -10.21 -13.51 -2.00
C PRO A 146 -11.72 -13.21 -1.93
N GLU A 147 -12.27 -13.03 -0.73
CA GLU A 147 -13.69 -12.74 -0.49
C GLU A 147 -13.95 -11.28 -0.06
N ALA A 148 -12.94 -10.42 -0.17
CA ALA A 148 -13.00 -9.06 0.37
C ALA A 148 -13.76 -8.06 -0.51
N GLU A 149 -14.14 -8.38 -1.75
CA GLU A 149 -14.74 -7.45 -2.71
C GLU A 149 -15.95 -6.71 -2.12
N ASP A 150 -16.92 -7.43 -1.58
CA ASP A 150 -18.13 -6.83 -0.98
C ASP A 150 -17.81 -5.91 0.20
N SER A 151 -16.80 -6.26 1.01
CA SER A 151 -16.41 -5.44 2.16
C SER A 151 -15.71 -4.16 1.74
N VAL A 152 -14.89 -4.21 0.68
CA VAL A 152 -14.27 -3.04 0.05
C VAL A 152 -15.34 -2.10 -0.52
N LEU A 153 -16.32 -2.64 -1.26
CA LEU A 153 -17.40 -1.84 -1.83
C LEU A 153 -18.22 -1.14 -0.76
N ARG A 154 -18.57 -1.85 0.34
CA ARG A 154 -19.24 -1.21 1.48
C ARG A 154 -18.41 -0.12 2.15
N TRP A 155 -17.09 -0.32 2.24
CA TRP A 155 -16.18 0.67 2.77
C TRP A 155 -16.11 1.91 1.87
N LEU A 156 -15.95 1.73 0.55
CA LEU A 156 -15.99 2.83 -0.42
C LEU A 156 -17.31 3.61 -0.36
N GLY A 157 -18.44 2.93 -0.29
CA GLY A 157 -19.75 3.57 -0.14
C GLY A 157 -19.87 4.45 1.11
N ARG A 158 -19.23 4.06 2.26
CA ARG A 158 -19.17 4.91 3.46
C ARG A 158 -18.28 6.16 3.28
N LEU A 159 -17.35 6.12 2.33
CA LEU A 159 -16.47 7.25 1.98
C LEU A 159 -17.09 8.17 0.91
N GLY A 160 -18.21 7.75 0.28
CA GLY A 160 -18.91 8.51 -0.74
C GLY A 160 -18.45 8.22 -2.18
N PHE A 161 -17.81 7.07 -2.41
CA PHE A 161 -17.43 6.56 -3.73
C PHE A 161 -18.41 5.53 -4.25
#